data_997acc6379d534b143c52c16bd73c275
#
_entry.id   997acc6379d534b143c52c16bd73c275
#
_cell.length_a   1.000
_cell.length_b   1.000
_cell.length_c   1.000
_cell.angle_alpha   90.00
_cell.angle_beta   90.00
_cell.angle_gamma   90.00
#
_symmetry.space_group_name_H-M   'P 1'
#
loop_
_entity.id
_entity.type
_entity.pdbx_description
1 polymer ?
#
loop_
_entity_poly.entity_id
_entity_poly.type
_entity_poly.pdbx_seq_one_letter_code
_entity_poly.pdbx_strand_id
1 'polypeptide(L)'
;MDTEEPGDPRRTIELLWGVPGPPRRGPKPKLSVEHVVAAGVRVADADGLDAVTMRRIADELGVATMSLYTYVPGREELLELMLDHAHGELPGELPEGWRAGLAAVAEDLWRLYHRHPWLLEIRVGRPTLGPHTFAKYERELAAMDELDLDDVQLDAIVSLLNGLVAGAARGSVDATRAARRSGMTDVDWWNRSAPVLAEIPAADPAHFPRASRVGTTAGQTYGGSSDPEHHFRFGLGRILDGIGKLAGA
;
A
#
# COMPACT_ATOMS: atom_id res chain seq x y z
N MET A 1 -19.72 -33.82 0.78
CA MET A 1 -20.26 -32.58 0.19
C MET A 1 -19.88 -31.49 1.18
N ASP A 2 -18.59 -31.11 1.08
CA ASP A 2 -18.03 -30.10 1.98
C ASP A 2 -18.65 -28.75 1.59
N THR A 3 -19.49 -28.23 2.46
CA THR A 3 -20.01 -26.87 2.38
C THR A 3 -18.86 -25.96 2.73
N GLU A 4 -18.18 -25.39 1.70
CA GLU A 4 -17.20 -24.33 1.89
C GLU A 4 -17.90 -23.15 2.59
N GLU A 5 -17.51 -22.88 3.83
CA GLU A 5 -17.96 -21.70 4.56
C GLU A 5 -17.34 -20.45 3.92
N PRO A 6 -18.05 -19.32 3.81
CA PRO A 6 -17.47 -18.06 3.40
C PRO A 6 -16.30 -17.71 4.32
N GLY A 7 -15.11 -17.48 3.72
CA GLY A 7 -13.87 -17.17 4.44
C GLY A 7 -13.02 -18.39 4.79
N ASP A 8 -13.17 -19.55 4.11
CA ASP A 8 -12.23 -20.65 4.25
C ASP A 8 -10.83 -20.24 3.75
N PRO A 9 -9.85 -20.09 4.66
CA PRO A 9 -8.49 -19.64 4.30
C PRO A 9 -7.80 -20.61 3.34
N ARG A 10 -8.17 -21.89 3.35
CA ARG A 10 -7.60 -22.90 2.47
C ARG A 10 -7.84 -22.56 1.00
N ARG A 11 -9.08 -22.19 0.66
CA ARG A 11 -9.43 -21.90 -0.74
C ARG A 11 -8.71 -20.64 -1.24
N THR A 12 -8.63 -19.60 -0.42
CA THR A 12 -7.90 -18.39 -0.77
C THR A 12 -6.42 -18.68 -0.99
N ILE A 13 -5.78 -19.47 -0.11
CA ILE A 13 -4.39 -19.88 -0.27
C ILE A 13 -4.20 -20.72 -1.55
N GLU A 14 -5.08 -21.68 -1.82
CA GLU A 14 -5.02 -22.49 -3.05
C GLU A 14 -5.14 -21.62 -4.31
N LEU A 15 -5.98 -20.59 -4.30
CA LEU A 15 -6.10 -19.63 -5.40
C LEU A 15 -4.85 -18.76 -5.55
N LEU A 16 -4.30 -18.23 -4.47
CA LEU A 16 -3.07 -17.44 -4.45
C LEU A 16 -1.88 -18.21 -5.03
N TRP A 17 -1.77 -19.50 -4.69
CA TRP A 17 -0.68 -20.38 -5.16
C TRP A 17 -0.98 -21.09 -6.47
N GLY A 18 -2.10 -20.76 -7.14
CA GLY A 18 -2.46 -21.36 -8.44
C GLY A 18 -2.65 -22.88 -8.36
N VAL A 19 -3.05 -23.41 -7.19
CA VAL A 19 -3.30 -24.85 -7.03
C VAL A 19 -4.49 -25.24 -7.91
N PRO A 20 -4.32 -26.17 -8.86
CA PRO A 20 -5.39 -26.55 -9.75
C PRO A 20 -6.56 -27.18 -8.97
N GLY A 21 -7.75 -26.67 -9.18
CA GLY A 21 -8.96 -27.34 -8.71
C GLY A 21 -9.20 -28.67 -9.44
N PRO A 22 -10.21 -29.45 -9.04
CA PRO A 22 -10.52 -30.73 -9.67
C PRO A 22 -10.71 -30.58 -11.18
N PRO A 23 -10.20 -31.53 -11.99
CA PRO A 23 -10.19 -31.43 -13.43
C PRO A 23 -11.62 -31.28 -13.99
N ARG A 24 -11.86 -30.18 -14.71
CA ARG A 24 -13.13 -29.94 -15.40
C ARG A 24 -13.11 -30.56 -16.79
N ARG A 25 -14.13 -31.32 -17.15
CA ARG A 25 -14.34 -31.83 -18.51
C ARG A 25 -14.87 -30.69 -19.39
N GLY A 26 -14.19 -30.38 -20.50
CA GLY A 26 -14.63 -29.38 -21.48
C GLY A 26 -13.51 -28.61 -22.16
N PRO A 27 -13.83 -27.71 -23.11
CA PRO A 27 -12.85 -26.81 -23.71
C PRO A 27 -12.16 -25.93 -22.66
N LYS A 28 -10.91 -25.53 -22.92
CA LYS A 28 -10.19 -24.60 -22.03
C LYS A 28 -11.06 -23.36 -21.75
N PRO A 29 -11.26 -22.98 -20.48
CA PRO A 29 -12.05 -21.79 -20.16
C PRO A 29 -11.39 -20.55 -20.79
N LYS A 30 -12.21 -19.65 -21.36
CA LYS A 30 -11.75 -18.35 -21.88
C LYS A 30 -11.32 -17.38 -20.77
N LEU A 31 -11.69 -17.64 -19.54
CA LEU A 31 -11.43 -16.85 -18.36
C LEU A 31 -10.55 -17.64 -17.39
N SER A 32 -9.69 -16.94 -16.66
CA SER A 32 -8.85 -17.48 -15.58
C SER A 32 -8.89 -16.57 -14.35
N VAL A 33 -8.34 -17.02 -13.22
CA VAL A 33 -8.20 -16.20 -12.00
C VAL A 33 -7.38 -14.95 -12.30
N GLU A 34 -6.30 -15.09 -13.05
CA GLU A 34 -5.41 -13.99 -13.43
C GLU A 34 -6.16 -12.92 -14.25
N HIS A 35 -7.06 -13.32 -15.16
CA HIS A 35 -7.88 -12.37 -15.92
C HIS A 35 -8.83 -11.59 -15.00
N VAL A 36 -9.42 -12.24 -13.99
CA VAL A 36 -10.32 -11.61 -13.02
C VAL A 36 -9.55 -10.64 -12.14
N VAL A 37 -8.37 -11.04 -11.65
CA VAL A 37 -7.48 -10.20 -10.84
C VAL A 37 -7.01 -8.98 -11.62
N ALA A 38 -6.52 -9.17 -12.84
CA ALA A 38 -6.08 -8.06 -13.69
C ALA A 38 -7.21 -7.07 -14.02
N ALA A 39 -8.44 -7.55 -14.21
CA ALA A 39 -9.60 -6.68 -14.37
C ALA A 39 -9.90 -5.91 -13.07
N GLY A 40 -9.79 -6.57 -11.90
CA GLY A 40 -9.93 -5.92 -10.59
C GLY A 40 -8.93 -4.79 -10.39
N VAL A 41 -7.66 -5.05 -10.70
CA VAL A 41 -6.59 -4.04 -10.63
C VAL A 41 -6.89 -2.85 -11.53
N ARG A 42 -7.25 -3.09 -12.81
CA ARG A 42 -7.62 -1.98 -13.72
C ARG A 42 -8.79 -1.15 -13.20
N VAL A 43 -9.84 -1.78 -12.68
CA VAL A 43 -10.98 -1.06 -12.10
C VAL A 43 -10.56 -0.27 -10.88
N ALA A 44 -9.75 -0.83 -9.99
CA ALA A 44 -9.26 -0.15 -8.80
C ALA A 44 -8.36 1.06 -9.14
N ASP A 45 -7.50 0.93 -10.16
CA ASP A 45 -6.63 2.01 -10.62
C ASP A 45 -7.42 3.17 -11.26
N ALA A 46 -8.47 2.85 -12.03
CA ALA A 46 -9.28 3.84 -12.71
C ALA A 46 -10.29 4.52 -11.80
N ASP A 47 -11.04 3.74 -11.03
CA ASP A 47 -12.26 4.15 -10.36
C ASP A 47 -12.17 4.06 -8.81
N GLY A 48 -11.06 3.54 -8.26
CA GLY A 48 -10.84 3.32 -6.82
C GLY A 48 -11.38 1.98 -6.31
N LEU A 49 -11.03 1.67 -5.05
CA LEU A 49 -11.33 0.37 -4.43
C LEU A 49 -12.84 0.11 -4.27
N ASP A 50 -13.63 1.14 -4.03
CA ASP A 50 -15.09 1.01 -3.86
C ASP A 50 -15.79 0.56 -5.15
N ALA A 51 -15.21 0.86 -6.32
CA ALA A 51 -15.73 0.41 -7.61
C ALA A 51 -15.48 -1.09 -7.87
N VAL A 52 -14.57 -1.73 -7.13
CA VAL A 52 -14.26 -3.16 -7.27
C VAL A 52 -15.40 -3.98 -6.68
N THR A 53 -16.35 -4.31 -7.53
CA THR A 53 -17.47 -5.23 -7.22
C THR A 53 -17.49 -6.36 -8.22
N MET A 54 -17.99 -7.54 -7.81
CA MET A 54 -18.08 -8.69 -8.72
C MET A 54 -18.87 -8.37 -9.99
N ARG A 55 -19.90 -7.52 -9.89
CA ARG A 55 -20.68 -7.05 -11.04
C ARG A 55 -19.84 -6.19 -11.98
N ARG A 56 -19.13 -5.18 -11.44
CA ARG A 56 -18.29 -4.27 -12.25
C ARG A 56 -17.18 -5.03 -12.98
N ILE A 57 -16.58 -6.03 -12.31
CA ILE A 57 -15.56 -6.90 -12.92
C ILE A 57 -16.17 -7.77 -14.02
N ALA A 58 -17.38 -8.32 -13.82
CA ALA A 58 -18.07 -9.09 -14.84
C ALA A 58 -18.39 -8.26 -16.07
N ASP A 59 -18.87 -7.02 -15.88
CA ASP A 59 -19.13 -6.06 -16.95
C ASP A 59 -17.84 -5.72 -17.72
N GLU A 60 -16.71 -5.50 -17.01
CA GLU A 60 -15.39 -5.24 -17.59
C GLU A 60 -14.89 -6.41 -18.47
N LEU A 61 -15.18 -7.64 -18.06
CA LEU A 61 -14.76 -8.85 -18.76
C LEU A 61 -15.77 -9.34 -19.80
N GLY A 62 -16.95 -8.73 -19.88
CA GLY A 62 -18.01 -9.13 -20.82
C GLY A 62 -18.61 -10.51 -20.52
N VAL A 63 -18.70 -10.87 -19.22
CA VAL A 63 -19.24 -12.17 -18.76
C VAL A 63 -20.38 -11.98 -17.77
N ALA A 64 -21.17 -13.05 -17.55
CA ALA A 64 -22.18 -13.04 -16.49
C ALA A 64 -21.53 -13.02 -15.11
N THR A 65 -22.06 -12.23 -14.17
CA THR A 65 -21.52 -12.12 -12.78
C THR A 65 -21.39 -13.48 -12.10
N MET A 66 -22.37 -14.37 -12.28
CA MET A 66 -22.33 -15.72 -11.71
C MET A 66 -21.14 -16.57 -12.22
N SER A 67 -20.63 -16.27 -13.42
CA SER A 67 -19.46 -16.96 -13.96
C SER A 67 -18.20 -16.66 -13.16
N LEU A 68 -18.07 -15.46 -12.57
CA LEU A 68 -16.90 -15.08 -11.79
C LEU A 68 -16.76 -15.88 -10.50
N TYR A 69 -17.88 -16.19 -9.84
CA TYR A 69 -17.88 -16.97 -8.59
C TYR A 69 -17.32 -18.38 -8.77
N THR A 70 -17.21 -18.83 -10.02
CA THR A 70 -16.54 -20.08 -10.38
C THR A 70 -15.02 -19.99 -10.25
N TYR A 71 -14.46 -18.78 -10.36
CA TYR A 71 -13.01 -18.51 -10.32
C TYR A 71 -12.58 -17.90 -8.99
N VAL A 72 -13.34 -16.93 -8.50
CA VAL A 72 -13.06 -16.23 -7.24
C VAL A 72 -14.35 -16.22 -6.41
N PRO A 73 -14.34 -16.74 -5.17
CA PRO A 73 -15.55 -16.93 -4.35
C PRO A 73 -16.27 -15.62 -4.00
N GLY A 74 -15.52 -14.52 -3.84
CA GLY A 74 -16.09 -13.26 -3.45
C GLY A 74 -15.14 -12.09 -3.65
N ARG A 75 -15.61 -10.92 -3.18
CA ARG A 75 -14.84 -9.67 -3.24
C ARG A 75 -13.63 -9.70 -2.31
N GLU A 76 -13.76 -10.30 -1.14
CA GLU A 76 -12.68 -10.34 -0.14
C GLU A 76 -11.49 -11.13 -0.68
N GLU A 77 -11.74 -12.32 -1.22
CA GLU A 77 -10.72 -13.14 -1.85
C GLU A 77 -10.13 -12.45 -3.10
N LEU A 78 -10.95 -11.75 -3.87
CA LEU A 78 -10.46 -10.96 -5.00
C LEU A 78 -9.48 -9.87 -4.54
N LEU A 79 -9.77 -9.16 -3.45
CA LEU A 79 -8.88 -8.13 -2.91
C LEU A 79 -7.54 -8.72 -2.42
N GLU A 80 -7.55 -9.89 -1.80
CA GLU A 80 -6.31 -10.58 -1.41
C GLU A 80 -5.48 -10.99 -2.63
N LEU A 81 -6.13 -11.54 -3.67
CA LEU A 81 -5.47 -11.88 -4.94
C LEU A 81 -4.90 -10.64 -5.65
N MET A 82 -5.63 -9.53 -5.65
CA MET A 82 -5.17 -8.27 -6.23
C MET A 82 -3.96 -7.70 -5.45
N LEU A 83 -3.99 -7.76 -4.11
CA LEU A 83 -2.88 -7.33 -3.26
C LEU A 83 -1.61 -8.14 -3.58
N ASP A 84 -1.72 -9.47 -3.60
CA ASP A 84 -0.59 -10.33 -3.93
C ASP A 84 -0.08 -10.06 -5.36
N HIS A 85 -0.98 -9.92 -6.33
CA HIS A 85 -0.63 -9.59 -7.71
C HIS A 85 0.18 -8.29 -7.80
N ALA A 86 -0.25 -7.23 -7.09
CA ALA A 86 0.46 -5.96 -7.07
C ALA A 86 1.85 -6.06 -6.43
N HIS A 87 2.02 -6.90 -5.40
CA HIS A 87 3.34 -7.19 -4.84
C HIS A 87 4.28 -7.86 -5.87
N GLY A 88 3.74 -8.59 -6.84
CA GLY A 88 4.50 -9.17 -7.95
C GLY A 88 5.13 -8.15 -8.91
N GLU A 89 4.75 -6.87 -8.84
CA GLU A 89 5.36 -5.79 -9.60
C GLU A 89 6.65 -5.24 -8.97
N LEU A 90 6.96 -5.64 -7.72
CA LEU A 90 8.17 -5.22 -7.04
C LEU A 90 9.40 -5.86 -7.68
N PRO A 91 10.53 -5.12 -7.83
CA PRO A 91 11.77 -5.69 -8.35
C PRO A 91 12.30 -6.82 -7.46
N GLY A 92 12.93 -7.83 -8.06
CA GLY A 92 13.60 -8.90 -7.31
C GLY A 92 15.01 -8.53 -6.83
N GLU A 93 15.71 -7.66 -7.58
CA GLU A 93 17.10 -7.30 -7.31
C GLU A 93 17.24 -6.25 -6.21
N LEU A 94 18.35 -6.33 -5.47
CA LEU A 94 18.74 -5.36 -4.44
C LEU A 94 20.13 -4.80 -4.78
N PRO A 95 20.39 -3.52 -4.48
CA PRO A 95 21.75 -2.99 -4.50
C PRO A 95 22.59 -3.60 -3.37
N GLU A 96 23.91 -3.55 -3.51
CA GLU A 96 24.85 -4.00 -2.49
C GLU A 96 24.76 -3.15 -1.21
N GLY A 97 24.88 -3.81 -0.05
CA GLY A 97 24.88 -3.24 1.27
C GLY A 97 23.48 -3.01 1.85
N TRP A 98 23.31 -3.37 3.11
CA TRP A 98 22.03 -3.34 3.81
C TRP A 98 21.30 -2.00 3.75
N ARG A 99 22.05 -0.89 3.91
CA ARG A 99 21.45 0.45 3.93
C ARG A 99 20.86 0.82 2.56
N ALA A 100 21.57 0.52 1.49
CA ALA A 100 21.09 0.74 0.12
C ALA A 100 19.95 -0.22 -0.22
N GLY A 101 20.03 -1.48 0.22
CA GLY A 101 19.01 -2.49 0.07
C GLY A 101 17.68 -2.07 0.70
N LEU A 102 17.69 -1.70 1.98
CA LEU A 102 16.49 -1.24 2.68
C LEU A 102 15.94 0.08 2.11
N ALA A 103 16.82 0.98 1.67
CA ALA A 103 16.38 2.21 0.99
C ALA A 103 15.66 1.88 -0.33
N ALA A 104 16.19 0.95 -1.14
CA ALA A 104 15.56 0.50 -2.37
C ALA A 104 14.20 -0.17 -2.11
N VAL A 105 14.12 -1.03 -1.11
CA VAL A 105 12.85 -1.65 -0.66
C VAL A 105 11.79 -0.58 -0.35
N ALA A 106 12.15 0.42 0.44
CA ALA A 106 11.24 1.49 0.84
C ALA A 106 10.79 2.35 -0.37
N GLU A 107 11.71 2.70 -1.27
CA GLU A 107 11.43 3.49 -2.47
C GLU A 107 10.56 2.70 -3.48
N ASP A 108 10.78 1.38 -3.63
CA ASP A 108 9.97 0.54 -4.50
C ASP A 108 8.52 0.44 -3.98
N LEU A 109 8.36 0.25 -2.67
CA LEU A 109 7.05 0.21 -2.04
C LEU A 109 6.34 1.57 -2.09
N TRP A 110 7.08 2.67 -1.91
CA TRP A 110 6.57 4.03 -2.10
C TRP A 110 6.02 4.22 -3.52
N ARG A 111 6.76 3.79 -4.55
CA ARG A 111 6.32 3.86 -5.94
C ARG A 111 5.11 2.97 -6.21
N LEU A 112 5.06 1.78 -5.62
CA LEU A 112 3.94 0.86 -5.75
C LEU A 112 2.64 1.49 -5.20
N TYR A 113 2.69 2.11 -4.02
CA TYR A 113 1.52 2.80 -3.44
C TYR A 113 1.05 4.01 -4.26
N HIS A 114 1.95 4.69 -4.96
CA HIS A 114 1.55 5.78 -5.86
C HIS A 114 0.99 5.27 -7.18
N ARG A 115 1.44 4.11 -7.66
CA ARG A 115 0.89 3.44 -8.84
C ARG A 115 -0.50 2.86 -8.53
N HIS A 116 -0.66 2.24 -7.38
CA HIS A 116 -1.85 1.57 -6.92
C HIS A 116 -2.33 2.12 -5.57
N PRO A 117 -2.91 3.35 -5.53
CA PRO A 117 -3.32 3.99 -4.28
C PRO A 117 -4.33 3.20 -3.46
N TRP A 118 -5.10 2.33 -4.10
CA TRP A 118 -6.08 1.46 -3.47
C TRP A 118 -5.44 0.42 -2.53
N LEU A 119 -4.15 0.09 -2.70
CA LEU A 119 -3.43 -0.78 -1.76
C LEU A 119 -3.43 -0.24 -0.33
N LEU A 120 -3.40 1.08 -0.17
CA LEU A 120 -3.47 1.74 1.13
C LEU A 120 -4.85 1.66 1.79
N GLU A 121 -5.88 1.30 1.04
CA GLU A 121 -7.27 1.21 1.50
C GLU A 121 -7.65 -0.23 1.86
N ILE A 122 -6.93 -1.23 1.34
CA ILE A 122 -7.17 -2.64 1.66
C ILE A 122 -6.90 -2.86 3.15
N ARG A 123 -7.92 -3.33 3.84
CA ARG A 123 -7.85 -3.70 5.26
C ARG A 123 -7.95 -5.21 5.37
N VAL A 124 -6.82 -5.87 5.29
CA VAL A 124 -6.72 -7.28 5.62
C VAL A 124 -6.41 -7.41 7.10
N GLY A 125 -7.27 -8.06 7.85
CA GLY A 125 -7.08 -8.29 9.29
C GLY A 125 -5.93 -9.25 9.60
N ARG A 126 -5.41 -9.93 8.56
CA ARG A 126 -4.30 -10.91 8.61
C ARG A 126 -3.43 -10.75 7.37
N PRO A 127 -2.14 -11.13 7.43
CA PRO A 127 -1.26 -11.10 6.25
C PRO A 127 -1.80 -11.98 5.12
N THR A 128 -1.75 -11.48 3.88
CA THR A 128 -2.04 -12.26 2.68
C THR A 128 -0.91 -13.28 2.47
N LEU A 129 -1.26 -14.57 2.38
CA LEU A 129 -0.30 -15.67 2.29
C LEU A 129 -0.06 -16.10 0.84
N GLY A 130 0.16 -15.13 -0.05
CA GLY A 130 0.41 -15.36 -1.47
C GLY A 130 1.89 -15.38 -1.85
N PRO A 131 2.25 -15.97 -3.01
CA PRO A 131 3.63 -16.15 -3.43
C PRO A 131 4.38 -14.82 -3.61
N HIS A 132 3.74 -13.78 -4.12
CA HIS A 132 4.39 -12.47 -4.31
C HIS A 132 4.56 -11.71 -2.99
N THR A 133 3.62 -11.87 -2.06
CA THR A 133 3.74 -11.33 -0.69
C THR A 133 4.89 -12.01 0.06
N PHE A 134 5.05 -13.34 -0.11
CA PHE A 134 6.23 -14.04 0.43
C PHE A 134 7.53 -13.59 -0.23
N ALA A 135 7.55 -13.44 -1.55
CA ALA A 135 8.72 -12.94 -2.27
C ALA A 135 9.11 -11.51 -1.85
N LYS A 136 8.11 -10.65 -1.61
CA LYS A 136 8.33 -9.32 -1.02
C LYS A 136 9.00 -9.41 0.34
N TYR A 137 8.47 -10.23 1.24
CA TYR A 137 9.02 -10.39 2.60
C TYR A 137 10.43 -10.98 2.57
N GLU A 138 10.69 -11.99 1.74
CA GLU A 138 12.01 -12.57 1.52
C GLU A 138 13.02 -11.51 1.06
N ARG A 139 12.63 -10.65 0.10
CA ARG A 139 13.46 -9.56 -0.39
C ARG A 139 13.76 -8.53 0.70
N GLU A 140 12.79 -8.23 1.56
CA GLU A 140 12.94 -7.31 2.69
C GLU A 140 13.94 -7.87 3.71
N LEU A 141 13.88 -9.16 4.01
CA LEU A 141 14.84 -9.86 4.88
C LEU A 141 16.23 -9.92 4.25
N ALA A 142 16.33 -10.30 2.97
CA ALA A 142 17.61 -10.38 2.24
C ALA A 142 18.37 -9.04 2.22
N ALA A 143 17.65 -7.90 2.27
CA ALA A 143 18.29 -6.60 2.39
C ALA A 143 19.08 -6.41 3.70
N MET A 144 18.89 -7.31 4.67
CA MET A 144 19.50 -7.24 6.00
C MET A 144 20.46 -8.40 6.31
N ASP A 145 20.77 -9.27 5.33
CA ASP A 145 21.62 -10.46 5.52
C ASP A 145 22.99 -10.17 6.12
N GLU A 146 23.52 -8.94 5.92
CA GLU A 146 24.81 -8.51 6.45
C GLU A 146 24.78 -8.12 7.94
N LEU A 147 23.55 -7.98 8.51
CA LEU A 147 23.38 -7.46 9.86
C LEU A 147 23.34 -8.61 10.88
N ASP A 148 24.06 -8.45 11.98
CA ASP A 148 24.01 -9.38 13.12
C ASP A 148 22.80 -9.05 14.00
N LEU A 149 21.60 -9.47 13.54
CA LEU A 149 20.31 -9.26 14.21
C LEU A 149 19.57 -10.59 14.35
N ASP A 150 18.78 -10.72 15.41
CA ASP A 150 17.91 -11.87 15.58
C ASP A 150 16.65 -11.78 14.70
N ASP A 151 15.98 -12.92 14.46
CA ASP A 151 14.81 -13.02 13.57
C ASP A 151 13.65 -12.11 14.00
N VAL A 152 13.48 -11.87 15.31
CA VAL A 152 12.42 -11.00 15.84
C VAL A 152 12.73 -9.53 15.54
N GLN A 153 14.00 -9.16 15.61
CA GLN A 153 14.48 -7.83 15.25
C GLN A 153 14.31 -7.58 13.73
N LEU A 154 14.65 -8.58 12.91
CA LEU A 154 14.47 -8.50 11.45
C LEU A 154 13.00 -8.29 11.08
N ASP A 155 12.07 -9.07 11.63
CA ASP A 155 10.63 -8.92 11.42
C ASP A 155 10.10 -7.56 11.89
N ALA A 156 10.56 -7.09 13.06
CA ALA A 156 10.17 -5.78 13.59
C ALA A 156 10.67 -4.63 12.70
N ILE A 157 11.85 -4.73 12.10
CA ILE A 157 12.38 -3.75 11.15
C ILE A 157 11.55 -3.71 9.88
N VAL A 158 11.18 -4.87 9.34
CA VAL A 158 10.28 -4.95 8.18
C VAL A 158 8.95 -4.26 8.48
N SER A 159 8.35 -4.56 9.62
CA SER A 159 7.09 -3.94 10.07
C SER A 159 7.20 -2.43 10.23
N LEU A 160 8.30 -1.95 10.83
CA LEU A 160 8.57 -0.53 11.02
C LEU A 160 8.73 0.20 9.69
N LEU A 161 9.51 -0.37 8.77
CA LEU A 161 9.75 0.21 7.44
C LEU A 161 8.44 0.29 6.63
N ASN A 162 7.69 -0.80 6.56
CA ASN A 162 6.41 -0.86 5.88
C ASN A 162 5.41 0.16 6.46
N GLY A 163 5.37 0.30 7.79
CA GLY A 163 4.53 1.28 8.47
C GLY A 163 4.87 2.73 8.13
N LEU A 164 6.16 3.08 8.07
CA LEU A 164 6.62 4.40 7.63
C LEU A 164 6.16 4.68 6.20
N VAL A 165 6.48 3.76 5.27
CA VAL A 165 6.18 3.94 3.85
C VAL A 165 4.68 4.10 3.62
N ALA A 166 3.87 3.20 4.19
CA ALA A 166 2.42 3.25 4.06
C ALA A 166 1.81 4.54 4.65
N GLY A 167 2.31 4.99 5.81
CA GLY A 167 1.83 6.23 6.45
C GLY A 167 2.15 7.47 5.63
N ALA A 168 3.37 7.59 5.14
CA ALA A 168 3.80 8.71 4.32
C ALA A 168 3.12 8.71 2.94
N ALA A 169 3.03 7.54 2.27
CA ALA A 169 2.35 7.39 0.99
C ALA A 169 0.86 7.75 1.09
N ARG A 170 0.18 7.35 2.17
CA ARG A 170 -1.20 7.75 2.44
C ARG A 170 -1.35 9.26 2.48
N GLY A 171 -0.47 9.96 3.20
CA GLY A 171 -0.48 11.44 3.25
C GLY A 171 -0.35 12.06 1.86
N SER A 172 0.54 11.54 1.01
CA SER A 172 0.74 12.02 -0.36
C SER A 172 -0.47 11.77 -1.27
N VAL A 173 -1.03 10.55 -1.20
CA VAL A 173 -2.22 10.17 -1.98
C VAL A 173 -3.44 10.99 -1.57
N ASP A 174 -3.65 11.18 -0.26
CA ASP A 174 -4.79 11.94 0.27
C ASP A 174 -4.69 13.44 -0.10
N ALA A 175 -3.49 14.03 -0.06
CA ALA A 175 -3.26 15.39 -0.53
C ALA A 175 -3.59 15.54 -2.03
N THR A 176 -3.13 14.60 -2.86
CA THR A 176 -3.44 14.57 -4.30
C THR A 176 -4.95 14.44 -4.55
N ARG A 177 -5.64 13.57 -3.81
CA ARG A 177 -7.09 13.38 -3.91
C ARG A 177 -7.86 14.63 -3.44
N ALA A 178 -7.39 15.27 -2.36
CA ALA A 178 -8.00 16.51 -1.86
C ALA A 178 -7.88 17.63 -2.89
N ALA A 179 -6.70 17.79 -3.51
CA ALA A 179 -6.48 18.77 -4.57
C ALA A 179 -7.39 18.55 -5.78
N ARG A 180 -7.54 17.28 -6.23
CA ARG A 180 -8.44 16.94 -7.34
C ARG A 180 -9.92 17.23 -7.01
N ARG A 181 -10.38 16.92 -5.79
CA ARG A 181 -11.77 17.15 -5.38
C ARG A 181 -12.10 18.63 -5.19
N SER A 182 -11.19 19.41 -4.64
CA SER A 182 -11.42 20.81 -4.31
C SER A 182 -11.06 21.78 -5.45
N GLY A 183 -10.26 21.32 -6.43
CA GLY A 183 -9.64 22.19 -7.44
C GLY A 183 -8.57 23.12 -6.87
N MET A 184 -8.11 22.88 -5.64
CA MET A 184 -7.11 23.69 -4.93
C MET A 184 -5.90 22.83 -4.56
N THR A 185 -4.70 23.36 -4.76
CA THR A 185 -3.49 22.77 -4.19
C THR A 185 -3.46 22.94 -2.67
N ASP A 186 -2.60 22.21 -1.97
CA ASP A 186 -2.38 22.39 -0.53
C ASP A 186 -1.90 23.82 -0.20
N VAL A 187 -1.07 24.39 -1.06
CA VAL A 187 -0.61 25.79 -0.97
C VAL A 187 -1.79 26.76 -1.07
N ASP A 188 -2.67 26.59 -2.08
CA ASP A 188 -3.84 27.46 -2.26
C ASP A 188 -4.79 27.36 -1.08
N TRP A 189 -5.02 26.12 -0.58
CA TRP A 189 -5.83 25.88 0.60
C TRP A 189 -5.26 26.58 1.82
N TRP A 190 -3.94 26.44 2.07
CA TRP A 190 -3.27 27.09 3.19
C TRP A 190 -3.33 28.61 3.10
N ASN A 191 -3.04 29.20 1.95
CA ASN A 191 -3.09 30.63 1.73
C ASN A 191 -4.49 31.24 1.96
N ARG A 192 -5.55 30.46 1.78
CA ARG A 192 -6.92 30.87 2.08
C ARG A 192 -7.30 30.64 3.55
N SER A 193 -6.79 29.60 4.17
CA SER A 193 -7.15 29.20 5.53
C SER A 193 -6.39 29.98 6.60
N ALA A 194 -5.11 30.27 6.38
CA ALA A 194 -4.25 30.94 7.36
C ALA A 194 -4.77 32.33 7.79
N PRO A 195 -5.25 33.21 6.88
CA PRO A 195 -5.82 34.50 7.27
C PRO A 195 -7.08 34.32 8.15
N VAL A 196 -7.95 33.40 7.80
CA VAL A 196 -9.17 33.11 8.58
C VAL A 196 -8.82 32.60 9.97
N LEU A 197 -7.82 31.71 10.07
CA LEU A 197 -7.34 31.20 11.35
C LEU A 197 -6.79 32.34 12.23
N ALA A 198 -6.10 33.32 11.64
CA ALA A 198 -5.54 34.46 12.36
C ALA A 198 -6.61 35.42 12.94
N GLU A 199 -7.84 35.40 12.44
CA GLU A 199 -8.96 36.20 12.95
C GLU A 199 -9.66 35.54 14.16
N ILE A 200 -9.33 34.29 14.48
CA ILE A 200 -9.96 33.52 15.57
C ILE A 200 -9.17 33.75 16.87
N PRO A 201 -9.73 34.43 17.90
CA PRO A 201 -9.00 34.73 19.14
C PRO A 201 -8.50 33.49 19.88
N ALA A 202 -9.26 32.37 19.82
CA ALA A 202 -8.87 31.09 20.42
C ALA A 202 -7.67 30.45 19.74
N ALA A 203 -7.35 30.84 18.50
CA ALA A 203 -6.20 30.37 17.72
C ALA A 203 -4.96 31.27 17.86
N ASP A 204 -4.97 32.21 18.81
CA ASP A 204 -3.82 33.11 19.08
C ASP A 204 -2.53 32.28 19.24
N PRO A 205 -1.46 32.60 18.47
CA PRO A 205 -0.15 31.98 18.61
C PRO A 205 0.39 31.92 20.03
N ALA A 206 -0.01 32.85 20.90
CA ALA A 206 0.38 32.87 22.32
C ALA A 206 -0.16 31.65 23.09
N HIS A 207 -1.32 31.11 22.69
CA HIS A 207 -1.87 29.88 23.27
C HIS A 207 -1.15 28.61 22.80
N PHE A 208 -0.55 28.64 21.60
CA PHE A 208 0.11 27.50 20.96
C PHE A 208 1.53 27.83 20.46
N PRO A 209 2.44 28.31 21.32
CA PRO A 209 3.72 28.91 20.87
C PRO A 209 4.63 27.93 20.10
N ARG A 210 4.61 26.64 20.46
CA ARG A 210 5.40 25.61 19.75
C ARG A 210 4.77 25.28 18.40
N ALA A 211 3.48 25.04 18.34
CA ALA A 211 2.77 24.73 17.10
C ALA A 211 2.89 25.87 16.10
N SER A 212 2.69 27.11 16.57
CA SER A 212 2.80 28.31 15.72
C SER A 212 4.21 28.49 15.17
N ARG A 213 5.25 28.40 16.00
CA ARG A 213 6.65 28.53 15.57
C ARG A 213 7.02 27.42 14.56
N VAL A 214 6.76 26.16 14.92
CA VAL A 214 7.13 25.02 14.06
C VAL A 214 6.31 25.01 12.78
N GLY A 215 4.98 25.22 12.88
CA GLY A 215 4.10 25.24 11.72
C GLY A 215 4.43 26.35 10.73
N THR A 216 4.77 27.57 11.22
CA THR A 216 5.22 28.67 10.35
C THR A 216 6.48 28.29 9.60
N THR A 217 7.51 27.80 10.30
CA THR A 217 8.78 27.42 9.68
C THR A 217 8.61 26.28 8.68
N ALA A 218 7.88 25.24 9.05
CA ALA A 218 7.60 24.10 8.18
C ALA A 218 6.79 24.51 6.94
N GLY A 219 5.71 25.30 7.14
CA GLY A 219 4.90 25.79 6.03
C GLY A 219 5.68 26.67 5.05
N GLN A 220 6.59 27.53 5.53
CA GLN A 220 7.48 28.29 4.66
C GLN A 220 8.46 27.40 3.89
N THR A 221 8.97 26.36 4.53
CA THR A 221 9.93 25.44 3.91
C THR A 221 9.25 24.55 2.85
N TYR A 222 8.06 24.06 3.13
CA TYR A 222 7.33 23.15 2.24
C TYR A 222 6.48 23.89 1.20
N GLY A 223 6.24 25.17 1.40
CA GLY A 223 5.30 25.92 0.57
C GLY A 223 3.84 25.53 0.75
N GLY A 224 3.51 24.78 1.80
CA GLY A 224 2.17 24.25 2.07
C GLY A 224 2.03 23.75 3.49
N SER A 225 0.93 23.05 3.81
CA SER A 225 0.68 22.53 5.16
C SER A 225 1.52 21.29 5.48
N SER A 226 1.98 20.55 4.47
CA SER A 226 2.70 19.29 4.63
C SER A 226 3.54 18.97 3.40
N ASP A 227 4.62 18.20 3.59
CA ASP A 227 5.41 17.58 2.52
C ASP A 227 5.61 16.09 2.83
N PRO A 228 4.71 15.21 2.37
CA PRO A 228 4.78 13.78 2.62
C PRO A 228 6.05 13.11 2.07
N GLU A 229 6.60 13.59 0.95
CA GLU A 229 7.84 13.06 0.39
C GLU A 229 9.03 13.39 1.28
N HIS A 230 9.12 14.63 1.78
CA HIS A 230 10.12 15.02 2.77
C HIS A 230 9.99 14.17 4.04
N HIS A 231 8.77 13.97 4.56
CA HIS A 231 8.54 13.15 5.74
C HIS A 231 8.97 11.70 5.53
N PHE A 232 8.70 11.14 4.35
CA PHE A 232 9.17 9.81 3.96
C PHE A 232 10.69 9.73 3.99
N ARG A 233 11.38 10.63 3.28
CA ARG A 233 12.86 10.62 3.17
C ARG A 233 13.52 10.86 4.52
N PHE A 234 13.01 11.81 5.30
CA PHE A 234 13.50 12.09 6.65
C PHE A 234 13.31 10.88 7.57
N GLY A 235 12.11 10.31 7.60
CA GLY A 235 11.79 9.14 8.42
C GLY A 235 12.64 7.93 8.04
N LEU A 236 12.78 7.64 6.74
CA LEU A 236 13.63 6.58 6.23
C LEU A 236 15.08 6.73 6.71
N GLY A 237 15.65 7.92 6.56
CA GLY A 237 17.00 8.19 7.06
C GLY A 237 17.16 7.93 8.56
N ARG A 238 16.18 8.31 9.38
CA ARG A 238 16.21 8.07 10.85
C ARG A 238 16.07 6.59 11.20
N ILE A 239 15.24 5.86 10.47
CA ILE A 239 15.10 4.40 10.65
C ILE A 239 16.44 3.70 10.31
N LEU A 240 17.02 4.02 9.15
CA LEU A 240 18.29 3.44 8.73
C LEU A 240 19.44 3.77 9.71
N ASP A 241 19.49 4.99 10.26
CA ASP A 241 20.47 5.36 11.28
C ASP A 241 20.24 4.56 12.59
N GLY A 242 18.98 4.32 12.94
CA GLY A 242 18.61 3.50 14.11
C GLY A 242 19.00 2.03 13.95
N ILE A 243 18.76 1.46 12.76
CA ILE A 243 19.15 0.08 12.43
C ILE A 243 20.68 -0.07 12.49
N GLY A 244 21.45 0.85 11.90
CA GLY A 244 22.90 0.80 11.95
C GLY A 244 23.44 0.82 13.41
N LYS A 245 22.82 1.64 14.27
CA LYS A 245 23.19 1.63 15.71
C LYS A 245 22.83 0.33 16.42
N LEU A 246 21.69 -0.28 16.08
CA LEU A 246 21.24 -1.54 16.66
C LEU A 246 22.17 -2.69 16.26
N ALA A 247 22.58 -2.73 15.00
CA ALA A 247 23.47 -3.76 14.46
C ALA A 247 24.96 -3.52 14.75
N GLY A 248 25.34 -2.38 15.36
CA GLY A 248 26.74 -2.03 15.56
C GLY A 248 27.50 -1.67 14.26
N ALA A 249 26.78 -1.31 13.23
CA ALA A 249 27.26 -1.02 11.89
C ALA A 249 27.37 0.50 11.59
#